data_5105027425db632f834ef91a3b301069
#
_entry.id   5105027425db632f834ef91a3b301069
#
_cell.length_a   1.000
_cell.length_b   1.000
_cell.length_c   1.000
_cell.angle_alpha   90.00
_cell.angle_beta   90.00
_cell.angle_gamma   90.00
#
_symmetry.space_group_name_H-M   'P 1'
#
loop_
_entity.id
_entity.type
_entity.pdbx_description
1 polymer ?
#
loop_
_entity_poly.entity_id
_entity_poly.type
_entity_poly.pdbx_seq_one_letter_code
_entity_poly.pdbx_strand_id
1 'polypeptide(L)'
;MEADFEYFKPHILPITQMLLQRGFVRNECVNVNAPVGKIVGTRWCRQCAGHWEKEFLTHTDADGGTFYTMTGQYVNEEPDAKDTDMWALAHGYISIQSVSIDLTRDGTV
;
A
#
# COMPACT_ATOMS: atom_id res chain seq x y z
N MET A 1 9.79 -13.54 5.87
CA MET A 1 9.32 -13.86 4.49
C MET A 1 10.17 -13.10 3.49
N GLU A 2 10.80 -13.79 2.58
CA GLU A 2 11.52 -13.13 1.50
C GLU A 2 10.53 -12.58 0.48
N ALA A 3 10.77 -11.36 0.03
CA ALA A 3 10.00 -10.79 -1.05
C ALA A 3 10.48 -11.35 -2.39
N ASP A 4 9.54 -11.76 -3.23
CA ASP A 4 9.82 -12.23 -4.58
C ASP A 4 9.40 -11.16 -5.58
N PHE A 5 10.39 -10.54 -6.22
CA PHE A 5 10.15 -9.46 -7.19
C PHE A 5 10.04 -9.96 -8.63
N GLU A 6 10.20 -11.26 -8.87
CA GLU A 6 10.24 -11.80 -10.23
C GLU A 6 8.96 -11.54 -11.04
N TYR A 7 7.81 -11.61 -10.37
CA TYR A 7 6.54 -11.32 -11.03
C TYR A 7 6.35 -9.84 -11.37
N PHE A 8 6.98 -8.96 -10.58
CA PHE A 8 6.85 -7.51 -10.77
C PHE A 8 7.81 -6.95 -11.82
N LYS A 9 8.99 -7.53 -11.95
CA LYS A 9 10.05 -7.02 -12.86
C LYS A 9 9.57 -6.70 -14.28
N PRO A 10 8.78 -7.57 -14.95
CA PRO A 10 8.32 -7.27 -16.31
C PRO A 10 7.41 -6.06 -16.41
N HIS A 11 6.82 -5.62 -15.30
CA HIS A 11 5.88 -4.51 -15.25
C HIS A 11 6.52 -3.15 -14.98
N ILE A 12 7.77 -3.13 -14.47
CA ILE A 12 8.43 -1.89 -14.06
C ILE A 12 8.58 -0.91 -15.21
N LEU A 13 9.16 -1.37 -16.33
CA LEU A 13 9.40 -0.48 -17.48
C LEU A 13 8.12 0.01 -18.13
N PRO A 14 7.14 -0.84 -18.44
CA PRO A 14 5.86 -0.38 -19.02
C PRO A 14 5.14 0.64 -18.13
N ILE A 15 5.12 0.42 -16.82
CA ILE A 15 4.47 1.35 -15.87
C ILE A 15 5.24 2.68 -15.85
N THR A 16 6.57 2.63 -15.79
CA THR A 16 7.40 3.83 -15.78
C THR A 16 7.17 4.64 -17.06
N GLN A 17 7.15 4.00 -18.22
CA GLN A 17 6.92 4.66 -19.51
C GLN A 17 5.52 5.28 -19.56
N MET A 18 4.51 4.58 -19.08
CA MET A 18 3.14 5.10 -19.02
C MET A 18 3.05 6.33 -18.14
N LEU A 19 3.68 6.32 -16.97
CA LEU A 19 3.67 7.45 -16.06
C LEU A 19 4.42 8.66 -16.62
N LEU A 20 5.55 8.44 -17.30
CA LEU A 20 6.29 9.52 -17.94
C LEU A 20 5.52 10.15 -19.09
N GLN A 21 4.80 9.36 -19.90
CA GLN A 21 3.95 9.87 -20.98
C GLN A 21 2.74 10.64 -20.45
N ARG A 22 2.14 10.12 -19.38
CA ARG A 22 1.02 10.81 -18.73
C ARG A 22 1.45 12.14 -18.14
N GLY A 23 2.68 12.20 -17.60
CA GLY A 23 3.18 13.34 -16.87
C GLY A 23 2.62 13.45 -15.46
N PHE A 24 3.11 14.43 -14.73
CA PHE A 24 2.74 14.67 -13.34
C PHE A 24 2.22 16.08 -13.19
N VAL A 25 1.18 16.26 -12.38
CA VAL A 25 0.71 17.60 -12.02
C VAL A 25 1.45 18.06 -10.76
N ARG A 26 1.37 19.37 -10.50
CA ARG A 26 1.97 19.94 -9.29
C ARG A 26 1.39 19.25 -8.06
N ASN A 27 2.23 19.01 -7.06
CA ASN A 27 1.84 18.39 -5.79
C ASN A 27 1.44 16.92 -5.92
N GLU A 28 1.80 16.27 -7.01
CA GLU A 28 1.48 14.84 -7.20
C GLU A 28 2.70 13.96 -6.99
N CYS A 29 2.49 12.86 -6.30
CA CYS A 29 3.37 11.70 -6.28
C CYS A 29 2.54 10.48 -6.68
N VAL A 30 3.10 9.58 -7.46
CA VAL A 30 2.41 8.34 -7.83
C VAL A 30 3.02 7.19 -7.05
N ASN A 31 2.18 6.49 -6.31
CA ASN A 31 2.57 5.34 -5.51
C ASN A 31 2.19 4.06 -6.24
N VAL A 32 3.16 3.15 -6.42
CA VAL A 32 2.97 1.89 -7.12
C VAL A 32 3.31 0.75 -6.18
N ASN A 33 2.35 -0.13 -5.95
CA ASN A 33 2.52 -1.31 -5.10
C ASN A 33 2.19 -2.57 -5.86
N ALA A 34 3.01 -3.60 -5.66
CA ALA A 34 2.82 -4.89 -6.29
C ALA A 34 2.20 -5.89 -5.31
N PRO A 35 1.30 -6.77 -5.79
CA PRO A 35 0.79 -7.87 -4.96
C PRO A 35 1.85 -8.94 -4.75
N VAL A 36 1.60 -9.82 -3.81
CA VAL A 36 2.42 -11.03 -3.63
C VAL A 36 2.04 -12.04 -4.70
N GLY A 37 3.04 -12.63 -5.36
CA GLY A 37 2.85 -13.68 -6.35
C GLY A 37 2.47 -13.17 -7.73
N LYS A 38 1.74 -14.01 -8.47
CA LYS A 38 1.39 -13.76 -9.86
C LYS A 38 0.52 -12.51 -10.01
N ILE A 39 0.85 -11.69 -11.00
CA ILE A 39 0.15 -10.43 -11.28
C ILE A 39 -0.83 -10.65 -12.42
N VAL A 40 -2.09 -10.26 -12.23
CA VAL A 40 -3.15 -10.40 -13.21
C VAL A 40 -3.46 -9.12 -13.98
N GLY A 41 -2.93 -7.99 -13.53
CA GLY A 41 -3.13 -6.71 -14.20
C GLY A 41 -2.73 -5.54 -13.33
N THR A 42 -3.05 -4.34 -13.79
CA THR A 42 -2.73 -3.07 -13.14
C THR A 42 -4.00 -2.25 -13.02
N ARG A 43 -4.20 -1.60 -11.88
CA ARG A 43 -5.38 -0.76 -11.63
C ARG A 43 -4.99 0.54 -10.97
N TRP A 44 -5.62 1.62 -11.39
CA TRP A 44 -5.63 2.87 -10.66
C TRP A 44 -6.58 2.72 -9.49
N CYS A 45 -6.11 3.04 -8.29
CA CYS A 45 -6.83 2.82 -7.05
C CYS A 45 -6.84 4.07 -6.19
N ARG A 46 -7.74 4.08 -5.21
CA ARG A 46 -7.71 5.01 -4.10
C ARG A 46 -7.24 4.31 -2.84
N GLN A 47 -6.82 5.07 -1.86
CA GLN A 47 -6.43 4.53 -0.56
C GLN A 47 -7.64 3.91 0.14
N CYS A 48 -7.47 2.70 0.62
CA CYS A 48 -8.49 2.01 1.42
C CYS A 48 -8.61 2.67 2.79
N ALA A 49 -9.84 2.90 3.23
CA ALA A 49 -10.08 3.30 4.61
C ALA A 49 -9.87 2.11 5.53
N GLY A 50 -9.11 2.31 6.58
CA GLY A 50 -8.78 1.26 7.52
C GLY A 50 -8.00 1.79 8.70
N HIS A 51 -7.67 0.89 9.59
CA HIS A 51 -6.87 1.22 10.77
C HIS A 51 -6.03 0.03 11.21
N TRP A 52 -5.07 0.29 12.09
CA TRP A 52 -4.22 -0.74 12.65
C TRP A 52 -4.69 -1.06 14.07
N GLU A 53 -4.71 -2.35 14.39
CA GLU A 53 -5.02 -2.87 15.72
C GLU A 53 -3.85 -3.70 16.23
N LYS A 54 -3.79 -3.88 17.56
CA LYS A 54 -2.79 -4.73 18.23
C LYS A 54 -1.36 -4.35 17.83
N GLU A 55 -1.06 -3.04 17.90
CA GLU A 55 0.23 -2.53 17.45
C GLU A 55 1.41 -3.03 18.28
N PHE A 56 1.17 -3.46 19.52
CA PHE A 56 2.20 -3.95 20.42
C PHE A 56 1.77 -5.25 21.08
N LEU A 57 2.70 -6.20 21.15
CA LEU A 57 2.58 -7.39 21.98
C LEU A 57 3.52 -7.27 23.15
N THR A 58 3.02 -7.60 24.35
CA THR A 58 3.81 -7.59 25.58
C THR A 58 4.43 -8.96 25.78
N HIS A 59 5.74 -8.98 26.05
CA HIS A 59 6.49 -10.20 26.34
C HIS A 59 7.18 -10.07 27.68
N THR A 60 7.32 -11.21 28.39
CA THR A 60 8.10 -11.29 29.60
C THR A 60 9.28 -12.23 29.36
N ASP A 61 10.50 -11.75 29.63
CA ASP A 61 11.69 -12.57 29.49
C ASP A 61 11.91 -13.50 30.69
N ALA A 62 12.95 -14.34 30.61
CA ALA A 62 13.28 -15.30 31.66
C ALA A 62 13.70 -14.65 32.98
N ASP A 63 14.16 -13.41 32.95
CA ASP A 63 14.59 -12.65 34.11
C ASP A 63 13.45 -11.82 34.73
N GLY A 64 12.24 -11.93 34.20
CA GLY A 64 11.07 -11.19 34.65
C GLY A 64 10.96 -9.78 34.09
N GLY A 65 11.85 -9.40 33.17
CA GLY A 65 11.75 -8.12 32.47
C GLY A 65 10.62 -8.13 31.44
N THR A 66 10.06 -6.97 31.20
CA THR A 66 8.98 -6.80 30.23
C THR A 66 9.52 -6.07 29.00
N PHE A 67 9.22 -6.61 27.81
CA PHE A 67 9.52 -5.92 26.55
C PHE A 67 8.32 -6.01 25.62
N TYR A 68 8.31 -5.12 24.62
CA TYR A 68 7.21 -5.01 23.67
C TYR A 68 7.70 -5.30 22.26
N THR A 69 6.96 -6.12 21.53
CA THR A 69 7.19 -6.31 20.12
C THR A 69 6.21 -5.43 19.36
N MET A 70 6.75 -4.60 18.46
CA MET A 70 5.91 -3.84 17.54
C MET A 70 5.32 -4.79 16.51
N THR A 71 4.00 -4.89 16.49
CA THR A 71 3.25 -5.68 15.53
C THR A 71 2.00 -4.90 15.16
N GLY A 72 1.29 -5.35 14.15
CA GLY A 72 0.06 -4.70 13.79
C GLY A 72 -0.78 -5.60 12.93
N GLN A 73 -2.08 -5.46 13.08
CA GLN A 73 -3.06 -6.08 12.21
C GLN A 73 -3.86 -4.98 11.54
N TYR A 74 -3.78 -4.93 10.22
CA TYR A 74 -4.56 -3.96 9.44
C TYR A 74 -6.01 -4.43 9.36
N VAL A 75 -6.94 -3.52 9.65
CA VAL A 75 -8.38 -3.77 9.52
C VAL A 75 -8.91 -2.92 8.38
N ASN A 76 -9.43 -3.60 7.35
CA ASN A 76 -10.08 -2.95 6.22
C ASN A 76 -11.51 -2.60 6.62
N GLU A 77 -11.83 -1.30 6.65
CA GLU A 77 -13.16 -0.81 7.02
C GLU A 77 -14.14 -0.79 5.85
N GLU A 78 -13.68 -1.10 4.64
CA GLU A 78 -14.51 -1.14 3.44
C GLU A 78 -14.18 -2.36 2.57
N PRO A 79 -14.35 -3.58 3.13
CA PRO A 79 -13.90 -4.80 2.45
C PRO A 79 -14.64 -5.11 1.14
N ASP A 80 -15.82 -4.54 0.94
CA ASP A 80 -16.60 -4.76 -0.28
C ASP A 80 -16.27 -3.75 -1.40
N ALA A 81 -15.49 -2.71 -1.10
CA ALA A 81 -15.10 -1.72 -2.11
C ALA A 81 -14.02 -2.29 -3.01
N LYS A 82 -14.25 -2.25 -4.32
CA LYS A 82 -13.38 -2.84 -5.33
C LYS A 82 -12.44 -1.83 -6.01
N ASP A 83 -12.49 -0.58 -5.62
CA ASP A 83 -11.68 0.50 -6.15
C ASP A 83 -10.49 0.87 -5.24
N THR A 84 -10.28 0.13 -4.17
CA THR A 84 -9.22 0.37 -3.21
C THR A 84 -7.93 -0.35 -3.56
N ASP A 85 -6.82 0.16 -3.04
CA ASP A 85 -5.51 -0.49 -3.14
C ASP A 85 -5.50 -1.86 -2.45
N MET A 86 -6.16 -1.97 -1.31
CA MET A 86 -6.21 -3.24 -0.57
C MET A 86 -6.95 -4.32 -1.36
N TRP A 87 -8.06 -3.96 -2.01
CA TRP A 87 -8.78 -4.90 -2.86
C TRP A 87 -7.90 -5.34 -4.05
N ALA A 88 -7.26 -4.37 -4.72
CA ALA A 88 -6.40 -4.65 -5.86
C ALA A 88 -5.27 -5.62 -5.50
N LEU A 89 -4.55 -5.33 -4.42
CA LEU A 89 -3.44 -6.17 -3.98
C LEU A 89 -3.90 -7.56 -3.56
N ALA A 90 -5.06 -7.67 -2.91
CA ALA A 90 -5.62 -8.97 -2.51
C ALA A 90 -6.06 -9.82 -3.70
N HIS A 91 -6.33 -9.21 -4.85
CA HIS A 91 -6.80 -9.88 -6.06
C HIS A 91 -5.74 -9.98 -7.17
N GLY A 92 -4.48 -9.76 -6.83
CA GLY A 92 -3.37 -9.95 -7.76
C GLY A 92 -3.10 -8.80 -8.73
N TYR A 93 -3.62 -7.60 -8.44
CA TYR A 93 -3.38 -6.41 -9.26
C TYR A 93 -2.28 -5.54 -8.66
N ILE A 94 -1.47 -4.96 -9.54
CA ILE A 94 -0.62 -3.83 -9.18
C ILE A 94 -1.53 -2.64 -8.92
N SER A 95 -1.36 -1.98 -7.78
CA SER A 95 -2.09 -0.78 -7.40
C SER A 95 -1.27 0.46 -7.76
N ILE A 96 -1.89 1.39 -8.48
CA ILE A 96 -1.31 2.68 -8.81
C ILE A 96 -2.22 3.75 -8.20
N GLN A 97 -1.63 4.65 -7.41
CA GLN A 97 -2.37 5.72 -6.74
C GLN A 97 -1.70 7.06 -6.98
N SER A 98 -2.49 8.06 -7.32
CA SER A 98 -2.07 9.45 -7.28
C SER A 98 -2.27 9.98 -5.86
N VAL A 99 -1.22 10.46 -5.24
CA VAL A 99 -1.26 10.98 -3.87
C VAL A 99 -0.76 12.42 -3.83
N SER A 100 -1.29 13.21 -2.91
CA SER A 100 -0.88 14.59 -2.69
C SER A 100 0.34 14.62 -1.78
N ILE A 101 1.36 15.37 -2.18
CA ILE A 101 2.54 15.61 -1.34
C ILE A 101 2.17 16.52 -0.16
N ASP A 102 1.39 17.56 -0.43
CA ASP A 102 0.86 18.45 0.60
C ASP A 102 -0.40 17.81 1.20
N LEU A 103 -0.35 17.50 2.47
CA LEU A 103 -1.44 16.85 3.20
C LEU A 103 -2.44 17.84 3.78
N THR A 104 -2.28 19.13 3.54
CA THR A 104 -3.23 20.13 4.01
C THR A 104 -4.57 19.94 3.30
N ARG A 105 -5.62 19.90 4.08
CA ARG A 105 -6.97 19.78 3.53
C ARG A 105 -7.36 21.09 2.83
N ASP A 106 -7.85 21.00 1.61
CA ASP A 106 -8.31 22.14 0.85
C ASP A 106 -9.44 22.89 1.57
N GLY A 107 -9.38 24.21 1.52
CA GLY A 107 -10.40 25.08 2.08
C GLY A 107 -10.28 25.33 3.58
N THR A 108 -9.17 24.92 4.21
CA THR A 108 -8.95 25.09 5.65
C THR A 108 -7.92 26.18 5.97
N VAL A 109 -7.43 26.88 4.97
CA VAL A 109 -6.45 27.98 5.11
C VAL A 109 -7.11 29.31 4.78
#